data_61bb48c0d7859eb241edd9c539a1ca29
#
_entry.id   61bb48c0d7859eb241edd9c539a1ca29
#
_cell.length_a   1.000
_cell.length_b   1.000
_cell.length_c   1.000
_cell.angle_alpha   90.00
_cell.angle_beta   90.00
_cell.angle_gamma   90.00
#
_symmetry.space_group_name_H-M   'P 1'
#
loop_
_entity.id
_entity.type
_entity.pdbx_description
1 polymer ?
#
loop_
_entity_poly.entity_id
_entity_poly.type
_entity_poly.pdbx_seq_one_letter_code
_entity_poly.pdbx_strand_id
1 'polypeptide(L)'
;MKVFGLEYKKEIYIGEHLIVLPDPPKKKDEILFYNFKTENAFWDRNKLIKDYPEIWFNFVPYKTLIDTDATLYNQDGTELLQISKEDSDIIRKLYRREIDRRLNGVFFRNGDDLEYLTGSNYFTLLWCKMFGNSKNDGYGLFYKYQRDVFYLLNHIWTDSNILGIYLSKAKKTGITQIIDGGYCVDLATRKEEWLIGFMSRSEGVAIENNMKLFLYAFENLPAALKPKVGFKAAKGGNIEFTERGKVSGTKKATDVL
;
A
#
# COMPACT_ATOMS: atom_id res chain seq x y z
N MET A 1 18.63 15.13 -14.56
CA MET A 1 19.93 15.18 -13.83
C MET A 1 20.47 13.76 -13.63
N LYS A 2 21.76 13.60 -13.36
CA LYS A 2 22.32 12.28 -13.02
C LYS A 2 22.56 12.13 -11.53
N VAL A 3 22.10 11.03 -10.96
CA VAL A 3 22.24 10.67 -9.54
C VAL A 3 22.87 9.28 -9.47
N PHE A 4 24.10 9.20 -8.99
CA PHE A 4 24.89 7.97 -8.96
C PHE A 4 24.99 7.25 -10.32
N GLY A 5 24.99 8.01 -11.42
CA GLY A 5 25.03 7.50 -12.79
C GLY A 5 23.67 7.19 -13.41
N LEU A 6 22.58 7.25 -12.65
CA LEU A 6 21.21 7.03 -13.12
C LEU A 6 20.56 8.35 -13.57
N GLU A 7 19.74 8.30 -14.60
CA GLU A 7 18.97 9.45 -15.07
C GLU A 7 17.78 9.69 -14.13
N TYR A 8 17.64 10.91 -13.59
CA TYR A 8 16.54 11.31 -12.73
C TYR A 8 15.84 12.56 -13.25
N LYS A 9 14.52 12.50 -13.33
CA LYS A 9 13.65 13.62 -13.67
C LYS A 9 12.95 14.11 -12.41
N LYS A 10 13.34 15.31 -11.92
CA LYS A 10 12.70 15.92 -10.74
C LYS A 10 11.34 16.52 -11.06
N GLU A 11 11.14 16.93 -12.31
CA GLU A 11 9.90 17.54 -12.80
C GLU A 11 9.33 16.68 -13.91
N ILE A 12 8.03 16.38 -13.81
CA ILE A 12 7.30 15.56 -14.77
C ILE A 12 5.98 16.26 -15.08
N TYR A 13 5.65 16.38 -16.36
CA TYR A 13 4.36 16.84 -16.79
C TYR A 13 3.42 15.65 -17.01
N ILE A 14 2.21 15.71 -16.43
CA ILE A 14 1.14 14.75 -16.64
C ILE A 14 -0.08 15.56 -17.11
N GLY A 15 -0.34 15.54 -18.42
CA GLY A 15 -1.22 16.51 -19.04
C GLY A 15 -0.68 17.93 -18.85
N GLU A 16 -1.49 18.80 -18.26
CA GLU A 16 -1.12 20.20 -17.97
C GLU A 16 -0.50 20.37 -16.56
N HIS A 17 -0.47 19.31 -15.75
CA HIS A 17 0.00 19.37 -14.38
C HIS A 17 1.51 19.13 -14.28
N LEU A 18 2.21 20.09 -13.69
CA LEU A 18 3.62 19.93 -13.30
C LEU A 18 3.68 19.23 -11.94
N ILE A 19 4.25 18.04 -11.94
CA ILE A 19 4.53 17.27 -10.72
C ILE A 19 6.00 17.41 -10.38
N VAL A 20 6.28 17.94 -9.20
CA VAL A 20 7.64 18.06 -8.66
C VAL A 20 7.88 16.87 -7.75
N LEU A 21 8.83 16.03 -8.12
CA LEU A 21 9.20 14.86 -7.34
C LEU A 21 10.17 15.24 -6.22
N PRO A 22 10.26 14.44 -5.13
CA PRO A 22 11.18 14.69 -4.05
C PRO A 22 12.64 14.66 -4.50
N ASP A 23 13.52 15.23 -3.69
CA ASP A 23 14.96 15.15 -3.93
C ASP A 23 15.43 13.69 -3.84
N PRO A 24 16.34 13.28 -4.72
CA PRO A 24 16.85 11.92 -4.70
C PRO A 24 17.69 11.67 -3.43
N PRO A 25 17.79 10.40 -3.00
CA PRO A 25 18.52 10.07 -1.79
C PRO A 25 20.00 10.42 -1.92
N LYS A 26 20.63 10.74 -0.79
CA LYS A 26 22.06 11.08 -0.72
C LYS A 26 22.98 9.86 -0.73
N LYS A 27 22.43 8.68 -0.45
CA LYS A 27 23.18 7.43 -0.36
C LYS A 27 22.62 6.38 -1.31
N LYS A 28 23.52 5.56 -1.87
CA LYS A 28 23.16 4.50 -2.81
C LYS A 28 22.33 3.38 -2.19
N ASP A 29 22.54 3.09 -0.92
CA ASP A 29 21.83 2.06 -0.16
C ASP A 29 20.37 2.41 0.15
N GLU A 30 20.01 3.68 -0.01
CA GLU A 30 18.62 4.15 0.05
C GLU A 30 17.84 3.90 -1.25
N ILE A 31 18.53 3.49 -2.33
CA ILE A 31 17.92 3.18 -3.63
C ILE A 31 17.69 1.67 -3.72
N LEU A 32 16.44 1.27 -3.87
CA LEU A 32 16.10 -0.14 -4.03
C LEU A 32 16.70 -0.68 -5.35
N PHE A 33 17.22 -1.89 -5.30
CA PHE A 33 17.86 -2.57 -6.45
C PHE A 33 19.07 -1.85 -7.05
N TYR A 34 19.69 -0.89 -6.35
CA TYR A 34 20.85 -0.18 -6.89
C TYR A 34 22.00 -1.13 -7.25
N ASN A 35 22.24 -2.14 -6.41
CA ASN A 35 23.30 -3.15 -6.62
C ASN A 35 22.86 -4.35 -7.46
N PHE A 36 21.80 -4.22 -8.21
CA PHE A 36 21.34 -5.28 -9.09
C PHE A 36 22.35 -5.48 -10.23
N LYS A 37 22.97 -6.67 -10.29
CA LYS A 37 24.10 -6.96 -11.21
C LYS A 37 23.72 -7.02 -12.68
N THR A 38 22.43 -7.06 -13.01
CA THR A 38 21.96 -7.06 -14.40
C THR A 38 21.68 -5.63 -14.84
N GLU A 39 22.05 -5.31 -16.07
CA GLU A 39 21.84 -4.00 -16.69
C GLU A 39 20.36 -3.58 -16.69
N ASN A 40 19.44 -4.56 -16.61
CA ASN A 40 18.00 -4.38 -16.51
C ASN A 40 17.56 -4.60 -15.07
N ALA A 41 17.61 -3.59 -14.23
CA ALA A 41 16.93 -3.61 -12.95
C ALA A 41 15.44 -3.33 -13.19
N PHE A 42 14.57 -4.25 -12.73
CA PHE A 42 13.12 -4.11 -12.76
C PHE A 42 12.58 -4.20 -11.35
N TRP A 43 11.34 -3.76 -11.17
CA TRP A 43 10.63 -4.01 -9.92
C TRP A 43 10.54 -5.53 -9.67
N ASP A 44 11.23 -5.99 -8.65
CA ASP A 44 11.27 -7.40 -8.25
C ASP A 44 10.82 -7.55 -6.81
N ARG A 45 9.53 -7.86 -6.66
CA ARG A 45 8.91 -8.06 -5.37
C ARG A 45 9.60 -9.13 -4.54
N ASN A 46 9.94 -10.26 -5.14
CA ASN A 46 10.50 -11.40 -4.41
C ASN A 46 11.84 -11.06 -3.75
N LYS A 47 12.64 -10.19 -4.37
CA LYS A 47 13.87 -9.70 -3.74
C LYS A 47 13.63 -8.78 -2.56
N LEU A 48 12.55 -8.00 -2.61
CA LEU A 48 12.21 -7.08 -1.52
C LEU A 48 11.67 -7.78 -0.29
N ILE A 49 10.95 -8.90 -0.48
CA ILE A 49 10.30 -9.62 0.62
C ILE A 49 11.13 -10.77 1.20
N LYS A 50 12.23 -11.16 0.57
CA LYS A 50 13.03 -12.33 0.98
C LYS A 50 13.52 -12.28 2.43
N ASP A 51 13.76 -11.08 2.96
CA ASP A 51 14.27 -10.86 4.30
C ASP A 51 13.16 -10.63 5.35
N TYR A 52 11.88 -10.76 4.94
CA TYR A 52 10.77 -10.67 5.86
C TYR A 52 10.51 -12.05 6.50
N PRO A 53 10.47 -12.13 7.83
CA PRO A 53 10.23 -13.39 8.52
C PRO A 53 8.80 -13.88 8.30
N GLU A 54 8.58 -15.18 8.42
CA GLU A 54 7.26 -15.80 8.25
C GLU A 54 6.19 -15.19 9.16
N ILE A 55 6.57 -14.81 10.36
CA ILE A 55 5.73 -14.15 11.34
C ILE A 55 5.12 -12.83 10.82
N TRP A 56 5.80 -12.13 9.89
CA TRP A 56 5.28 -10.93 9.23
C TRP A 56 4.00 -11.19 8.43
N PHE A 57 3.92 -12.37 7.83
CA PHE A 57 2.81 -12.74 6.96
C PHE A 57 1.64 -13.34 7.71
N ASN A 58 1.92 -14.03 8.81
CA ASN A 58 0.96 -14.90 9.49
C ASN A 58 0.34 -14.29 10.74
N PHE A 59 0.94 -13.24 11.32
CA PHE A 59 0.51 -12.71 12.61
C PHE A 59 0.17 -11.23 12.57
N VAL A 60 -0.99 -10.89 13.11
CA VAL A 60 -1.41 -9.48 13.22
C VAL A 60 -0.70 -8.85 14.43
N PRO A 61 0.11 -7.81 14.24
CA PRO A 61 0.71 -7.11 15.35
C PRO A 61 -0.36 -6.38 16.16
N TYR A 62 -0.31 -6.55 17.46
CA TYR A 62 -1.10 -5.75 18.37
C TYR A 62 -0.53 -4.34 18.53
N LYS A 63 -1.32 -3.37 18.99
CA LYS A 63 -0.93 -1.95 19.19
C LYS A 63 0.36 -1.81 20.01
N THR A 64 0.59 -2.73 20.93
CA THR A 64 1.77 -2.81 21.80
C THR A 64 3.07 -3.17 21.07
N LEU A 65 3.06 -3.62 19.83
CA LEU A 65 4.27 -3.78 19.03
C LEU A 65 5.06 -2.48 18.87
N ILE A 66 4.40 -1.35 19.06
CA ILE A 66 5.05 -0.04 19.00
C ILE A 66 5.66 0.30 20.35
N ASP A 67 5.14 -0.21 21.45
CA ASP A 67 5.44 0.28 22.79
C ASP A 67 6.30 -0.62 23.68
N THR A 68 6.24 -1.91 23.80
CA THR A 68 7.20 -2.68 24.62
C THR A 68 6.98 -4.20 24.73
N ASP A 69 5.74 -4.71 24.72
CA ASP A 69 5.49 -6.13 24.89
C ASP A 69 4.58 -6.65 23.77
N ALA A 70 5.17 -7.38 22.85
CA ALA A 70 4.46 -7.76 21.65
C ALA A 70 3.71 -9.08 21.86
N THR A 71 2.42 -8.97 22.04
CA THR A 71 1.51 -10.09 21.83
C THR A 71 1.06 -10.09 20.37
N LEU A 72 1.28 -11.19 19.69
CA LEU A 72 0.81 -11.39 18.34
C LEU A 72 -0.48 -12.19 18.34
N TYR A 73 -1.32 -11.90 17.38
CA TYR A 73 -2.60 -12.58 17.20
C TYR A 73 -2.65 -13.26 15.84
N ASN A 74 -3.36 -14.35 15.79
CA ASN A 74 -3.80 -15.00 14.57
C ASN A 74 -4.68 -14.05 13.73
N GLN A 75 -4.89 -14.37 12.45
CA GLN A 75 -5.83 -13.66 11.60
C GLN A 75 -7.27 -13.70 12.12
N ASP A 76 -7.63 -14.73 12.89
CA ASP A 76 -8.93 -14.88 13.56
C ASP A 76 -9.01 -14.11 14.89
N GLY A 77 -7.91 -13.48 15.33
CA GLY A 77 -7.85 -12.68 16.54
C GLY A 77 -7.54 -13.48 17.81
N THR A 78 -7.21 -14.76 17.70
CA THR A 78 -6.75 -15.55 18.86
C THR A 78 -5.32 -15.17 19.21
N GLU A 79 -5.02 -15.10 20.51
CA GLU A 79 -3.66 -14.86 21.02
C GLU A 79 -2.75 -16.04 20.66
N LEU A 80 -1.66 -15.77 19.99
CA LEU A 80 -0.89 -16.83 19.42
C LEU A 80 0.35 -17.23 20.14
N LEU A 81 1.09 -16.34 20.66
CA LEU A 81 2.39 -16.68 21.25
C LEU A 81 3.04 -15.44 21.87
N GLN A 82 3.70 -15.64 22.97
CA GLN A 82 4.81 -14.77 23.34
C GLN A 82 5.91 -15.00 22.31
N ILE A 83 6.11 -14.04 21.43
CA ILE A 83 7.26 -14.03 20.54
C ILE A 83 8.51 -13.70 21.33
N SER A 84 9.66 -14.19 20.86
CA SER A 84 10.94 -13.80 21.41
C SER A 84 11.12 -12.27 21.32
N LYS A 85 11.86 -11.70 22.26
CA LYS A 85 12.22 -10.28 22.21
C LYS A 85 12.91 -9.92 20.89
N GLU A 86 13.73 -10.81 20.37
CA GLU A 86 14.46 -10.65 19.12
C GLU A 86 13.53 -10.56 17.91
N ASP A 87 12.56 -11.47 17.82
CA ASP A 87 11.55 -11.46 16.74
C ASP A 87 10.67 -10.19 16.82
N SER A 88 10.30 -9.79 18.03
CA SER A 88 9.56 -8.55 18.29
C SER A 88 10.32 -7.33 17.78
N ASP A 89 11.62 -7.23 18.05
CA ASP A 89 12.46 -6.12 17.62
C ASP A 89 12.63 -6.11 16.10
N ILE A 90 12.76 -7.27 15.47
CA ILE A 90 12.83 -7.40 14.01
C ILE A 90 11.52 -6.90 13.37
N ILE A 91 10.38 -7.39 13.85
CA ILE A 91 9.07 -6.98 13.32
C ILE A 91 8.85 -5.48 13.50
N ARG A 92 9.19 -4.94 14.67
CA ARG A 92 9.08 -3.51 14.96
C ARG A 92 9.91 -2.66 14.01
N LYS A 93 11.15 -3.09 13.73
CA LYS A 93 12.04 -2.43 12.77
C LYS A 93 11.47 -2.49 11.35
N LEU A 94 10.97 -3.65 10.92
CA LEU A 94 10.34 -3.83 9.62
C LEU A 94 9.09 -2.96 9.49
N TYR A 95 8.24 -2.95 10.50
CA TYR A 95 7.01 -2.15 10.52
C TYR A 95 7.31 -0.65 10.39
N ARG A 96 8.28 -0.13 11.16
CA ARG A 96 8.71 1.27 11.05
C ARG A 96 9.22 1.59 9.64
N ARG A 97 10.03 0.72 9.06
CA ARG A 97 10.52 0.86 7.69
C ARG A 97 9.38 0.90 6.67
N GLU A 98 8.37 0.04 6.83
CA GLU A 98 7.22 0.02 5.92
C GLU A 98 6.35 1.27 6.07
N ILE A 99 6.12 1.74 7.28
CA ILE A 99 5.42 3.01 7.50
C ILE A 99 6.17 4.18 6.87
N ASP A 100 7.48 4.26 7.08
CA ASP A 100 8.32 5.30 6.47
C ASP A 100 8.21 5.28 4.94
N ARG A 101 8.33 4.11 4.31
CA ARG A 101 8.19 3.93 2.86
C ARG A 101 6.80 4.29 2.34
N ARG A 102 5.74 4.00 3.11
CA ARG A 102 4.36 4.37 2.76
C ARG A 102 4.10 5.87 2.87
N LEU A 103 4.80 6.57 3.76
CA LEU A 103 4.66 8.02 3.92
C LEU A 103 5.51 8.79 2.92
N ASN A 104 6.76 8.39 2.75
CA ASN A 104 7.76 9.15 2.00
C ASN A 104 8.01 8.63 0.59
N GLY A 105 7.47 7.44 0.25
CA GLY A 105 7.78 6.78 -1.01
C GLY A 105 9.17 6.16 -1.03
N VAL A 106 9.57 5.67 -2.18
CA VAL A 106 10.86 5.01 -2.37
C VAL A 106 11.47 5.36 -3.72
N PHE A 107 12.79 5.30 -3.78
CA PHE A 107 13.52 5.35 -5.03
C PHE A 107 13.99 3.96 -5.43
N PHE A 108 13.88 3.61 -6.70
CA PHE A 108 14.44 2.35 -7.20
C PHE A 108 15.13 2.54 -8.55
N ARG A 109 16.11 1.69 -8.80
CA ARG A 109 16.78 1.63 -10.10
C ARG A 109 15.89 0.86 -11.08
N ASN A 110 15.62 1.44 -12.24
CA ASN A 110 14.87 0.81 -13.33
C ASN A 110 15.68 0.97 -14.63
N GLY A 111 16.54 0.00 -14.93
CA GLY A 111 17.55 0.14 -16.00
C GLY A 111 18.52 1.27 -15.69
N ASP A 112 18.59 2.26 -16.57
CA ASP A 112 19.42 3.46 -16.42
C ASP A 112 18.68 4.63 -15.74
N ASP A 113 17.40 4.45 -15.45
CA ASP A 113 16.56 5.46 -14.80
C ASP A 113 16.55 5.26 -13.26
N LEU A 114 16.57 6.37 -12.56
CA LEU A 114 16.18 6.44 -11.15
C LEU A 114 14.70 6.82 -11.10
N GLU A 115 13.85 5.88 -10.67
CA GLU A 115 12.42 6.07 -10.56
C GLU A 115 12.03 6.34 -9.11
N TYR A 116 11.07 7.24 -8.91
CA TYR A 116 10.41 7.44 -7.63
C TYR A 116 9.04 6.78 -7.64
N LEU A 117 8.68 6.11 -6.55
CA LEU A 117 7.33 5.63 -6.29
C LEU A 117 6.76 6.36 -5.08
N THR A 118 5.56 6.92 -5.21
CA THR A 118 4.83 7.39 -4.03
C THR A 118 4.61 6.24 -3.05
N GLY A 119 4.40 6.54 -1.78
CA GLY A 119 4.20 5.49 -0.79
C GLY A 119 3.06 4.54 -1.11
N SER A 120 1.94 5.09 -1.63
CA SER A 120 0.79 4.26 -2.05
C SER A 120 1.10 3.38 -3.26
N ASN A 121 1.91 3.88 -4.23
CA ASN A 121 2.34 3.07 -5.36
C ASN A 121 3.26 1.93 -4.91
N TYR A 122 4.24 2.24 -4.06
CA TYR A 122 5.11 1.24 -3.43
C TYR A 122 4.29 0.17 -2.71
N PHE A 123 3.36 0.58 -1.86
CA PHE A 123 2.49 -0.34 -1.11
C PHE A 123 1.66 -1.23 -2.04
N THR A 124 1.07 -0.64 -3.08
CA THR A 124 0.28 -1.37 -4.06
C THR A 124 1.10 -2.44 -4.78
N LEU A 125 2.30 -2.10 -5.25
CA LEU A 125 3.16 -3.05 -5.98
C LEU A 125 3.75 -4.14 -5.09
N LEU A 126 4.04 -3.83 -3.83
CA LEU A 126 4.70 -4.78 -2.94
C LEU A 126 3.71 -5.67 -2.20
N TRP A 127 2.59 -5.12 -1.73
CA TRP A 127 1.74 -5.79 -0.76
C TRP A 127 0.33 -6.14 -1.27
N CYS A 128 -0.19 -5.44 -2.30
CA CYS A 128 -1.56 -5.69 -2.77
C CYS A 128 -1.62 -6.74 -3.87
N LYS A 129 -2.35 -7.83 -3.63
CA LYS A 129 -2.70 -8.76 -4.69
C LYS A 129 -3.83 -8.21 -5.56
N MET A 130 -3.72 -8.43 -6.85
CA MET A 130 -4.66 -7.96 -7.86
C MET A 130 -5.66 -9.06 -8.20
N PHE A 131 -6.94 -8.78 -8.03
CA PHE A 131 -8.02 -9.74 -8.32
C PHE A 131 -7.96 -10.20 -9.79
N GLY A 132 -8.04 -11.52 -10.02
CA GLY A 132 -8.01 -12.09 -11.36
C GLY A 132 -6.65 -12.07 -12.07
N ASN A 133 -5.59 -11.59 -11.40
CA ASN A 133 -4.23 -11.69 -11.93
C ASN A 133 -3.58 -13.01 -11.51
N SER A 134 -3.33 -13.89 -12.48
CA SER A 134 -2.64 -15.17 -12.26
C SER A 134 -1.11 -15.08 -12.47
N LYS A 135 -0.62 -13.93 -12.95
CA LYS A 135 0.80 -13.71 -13.17
C LYS A 135 1.45 -13.11 -11.91
N ASN A 136 2.75 -13.34 -11.75
CA ASN A 136 3.53 -12.75 -10.65
C ASN A 136 2.88 -12.97 -9.27
N ASP A 137 2.42 -14.20 -9.01
CA ASP A 137 1.74 -14.61 -7.76
C ASP A 137 0.55 -13.71 -7.37
N GLY A 138 -0.06 -13.07 -8.36
CA GLY A 138 -1.18 -12.15 -8.18
C GLY A 138 -0.79 -10.69 -7.93
N TYR A 139 0.50 -10.37 -7.83
CA TYR A 139 0.96 -8.99 -7.60
C TYR A 139 1.11 -8.20 -8.89
N GLY A 140 0.99 -6.87 -8.78
CA GLY A 140 1.14 -5.96 -9.91
C GLY A 140 2.59 -5.91 -10.42
N LEU A 141 2.73 -5.56 -11.71
CA LEU A 141 3.99 -5.17 -12.31
C LEU A 141 4.09 -3.65 -12.34
N PHE A 142 5.31 -3.14 -12.37
CA PHE A 142 5.54 -1.70 -12.54
C PHE A 142 5.21 -1.28 -13.97
N TYR A 143 4.34 -0.25 -14.09
CA TYR A 143 4.05 0.43 -15.34
C TYR A 143 4.12 1.94 -15.15
N LYS A 144 4.86 2.64 -16.02
CA LYS A 144 5.03 4.12 -15.93
C LYS A 144 3.69 4.85 -15.93
N TYR A 145 2.73 4.47 -16.76
CA TYR A 145 1.41 5.11 -16.80
C TYR A 145 0.58 4.91 -15.51
N GLN A 146 0.76 3.78 -14.80
CA GLN A 146 0.13 3.56 -13.49
C GLN A 146 0.82 4.40 -12.40
N ARG A 147 2.15 4.49 -12.42
CA ARG A 147 2.91 5.38 -11.56
C ARG A 147 2.43 6.83 -11.70
N ASP A 148 2.21 7.29 -12.93
CA ASP A 148 1.75 8.66 -13.21
C ASP A 148 0.37 8.94 -12.61
N VAL A 149 -0.53 7.94 -12.56
CA VAL A 149 -1.79 8.04 -11.82
C VAL A 149 -1.55 8.24 -10.32
N PHE A 150 -0.61 7.52 -9.70
CA PHE A 150 -0.27 7.73 -8.31
C PHE A 150 0.36 9.10 -8.03
N TYR A 151 1.11 9.66 -8.97
CA TYR A 151 1.60 11.02 -8.86
C TYR A 151 0.45 12.03 -8.84
N LEU A 152 -0.53 11.89 -9.72
CA LEU A 152 -1.72 12.74 -9.72
C LEU A 152 -2.52 12.59 -8.42
N LEU A 153 -2.76 11.35 -7.96
CA LEU A 153 -3.45 11.09 -6.70
C LEU A 153 -2.73 11.73 -5.51
N ASN A 154 -1.39 11.67 -5.48
CA ASN A 154 -0.62 12.35 -4.43
C ASN A 154 -0.66 13.86 -4.56
N HIS A 155 -0.70 14.40 -5.78
CA HIS A 155 -0.73 15.84 -6.03
C HIS A 155 -2.03 16.49 -5.54
N ILE A 156 -3.18 15.79 -5.60
CA ILE A 156 -4.45 16.30 -5.07
C ILE A 156 -4.33 16.69 -3.59
N TRP A 157 -3.59 15.93 -2.82
CA TRP A 157 -3.43 16.18 -1.37
C TRP A 157 -2.53 17.38 -1.07
N THR A 158 -1.74 17.82 -2.04
CA THR A 158 -0.80 18.94 -1.88
C THR A 158 -1.32 20.25 -2.47
N ASP A 159 -2.34 20.19 -3.33
CA ASP A 159 -2.94 21.38 -3.96
C ASP A 159 -4.42 21.50 -3.58
N SER A 160 -4.71 22.44 -2.69
CA SER A 160 -6.07 22.69 -2.19
C SER A 160 -7.06 23.19 -3.25
N ASN A 161 -6.59 23.59 -4.43
CA ASN A 161 -7.45 24.02 -5.53
C ASN A 161 -7.99 22.83 -6.34
N ILE A 162 -7.42 21.62 -6.16
CA ILE A 162 -7.87 20.43 -6.87
C ILE A 162 -8.91 19.70 -6.02
N LEU A 163 -10.16 19.68 -6.50
CA LEU A 163 -11.26 18.99 -5.83
C LEU A 163 -11.39 17.51 -6.19
N GLY A 164 -10.72 17.07 -7.25
CA GLY A 164 -10.78 15.68 -7.69
C GLY A 164 -10.08 15.44 -9.02
N ILE A 165 -10.02 14.18 -9.43
CA ILE A 165 -9.47 13.78 -10.73
C ILE A 165 -10.52 13.03 -11.53
N TYR A 166 -10.69 13.40 -12.77
CA TYR A 166 -11.40 12.63 -13.78
C TYR A 166 -10.40 11.87 -14.66
N LEU A 167 -10.45 10.53 -14.61
CA LEU A 167 -9.57 9.66 -15.39
C LEU A 167 -10.35 8.99 -16.52
N SER A 168 -10.09 9.40 -17.75
CA SER A 168 -10.52 8.65 -18.94
C SER A 168 -9.46 7.61 -19.29
N LYS A 169 -9.86 6.36 -19.41
CA LYS A 169 -8.94 5.25 -19.66
C LYS A 169 -9.49 4.20 -20.61
N ALA A 170 -8.62 3.55 -21.34
CA ALA A 170 -8.98 2.36 -22.11
C ALA A 170 -9.35 1.17 -21.19
N LYS A 171 -10.09 0.22 -21.72
CA LYS A 171 -10.38 -1.03 -21.01
C LYS A 171 -9.08 -1.82 -20.75
N LYS A 172 -9.04 -2.57 -19.65
CA LYS A 172 -7.96 -3.50 -19.30
C LYS A 172 -6.60 -2.83 -18.98
N THR A 173 -6.57 -1.54 -18.68
CA THR A 173 -5.34 -0.85 -18.24
C THR A 173 -4.97 -1.12 -16.78
N GLY A 174 -5.84 -1.78 -16.02
CA GLY A 174 -5.60 -2.05 -14.61
C GLY A 174 -5.79 -0.85 -13.66
N ILE A 175 -6.18 0.33 -14.17
CA ILE A 175 -6.30 1.55 -13.35
C ILE A 175 -7.30 1.37 -12.20
N THR A 176 -8.50 0.82 -12.45
CA THR A 176 -9.47 0.56 -11.39
C THR A 176 -8.87 -0.35 -10.31
N GLN A 177 -8.12 -1.38 -10.75
CA GLN A 177 -7.46 -2.32 -9.85
C GLN A 177 -6.46 -1.64 -8.92
N ILE A 178 -5.60 -0.76 -9.45
CA ILE A 178 -4.59 -0.07 -8.63
C ILE A 178 -5.20 1.01 -7.74
N ILE A 179 -6.33 1.60 -8.14
CA ILE A 179 -7.04 2.57 -7.31
C ILE A 179 -7.80 1.84 -6.20
N ASP A 180 -8.76 0.97 -6.54
CA ASP A 180 -9.65 0.34 -5.57
C ASP A 180 -8.91 -0.74 -4.74
N GLY A 181 -8.13 -1.61 -5.42
CA GLY A 181 -7.38 -2.69 -4.78
C GLY A 181 -5.98 -2.30 -4.31
N GLY A 182 -5.53 -1.08 -4.51
CA GLY A 182 -4.21 -0.61 -4.12
C GLY A 182 -4.28 0.66 -3.28
N TYR A 183 -4.53 1.79 -3.90
CA TYR A 183 -4.53 3.10 -3.26
C TYR A 183 -5.54 3.20 -2.11
N CYS A 184 -6.79 2.75 -2.32
CA CYS A 184 -7.81 2.73 -1.27
C CYS A 184 -7.43 1.80 -0.12
N VAL A 185 -6.82 0.64 -0.41
CA VAL A 185 -6.34 -0.28 0.62
C VAL A 185 -5.20 0.33 1.43
N ASP A 186 -4.27 1.04 0.76
CA ASP A 186 -3.20 1.75 1.46
C ASP A 186 -3.77 2.80 2.41
N LEU A 187 -4.69 3.65 1.96
CA LEU A 187 -5.32 4.67 2.80
C LEU A 187 -6.05 4.03 3.99
N ALA A 188 -6.89 3.03 3.76
CA ALA A 188 -7.67 2.37 4.79
C ALA A 188 -6.82 1.66 5.86
N THR A 189 -5.60 1.24 5.53
CA THR A 189 -4.70 0.54 6.45
C THR A 189 -3.69 1.46 7.14
N ARG A 190 -3.67 2.76 6.83
CA ARG A 190 -2.91 3.76 7.57
C ARG A 190 -3.55 4.02 8.94
N LYS A 191 -2.82 4.66 9.84
CA LYS A 191 -3.34 5.04 11.18
C LYS A 191 -4.37 6.19 11.15
N GLU A 192 -4.49 6.88 10.04
CA GLU A 192 -5.37 8.02 9.88
C GLU A 192 -6.82 7.56 9.70
N GLU A 193 -7.76 8.36 10.18
CA GLU A 193 -9.18 8.14 9.96
C GLU A 193 -9.54 8.52 8.52
N TRP A 194 -9.85 7.52 7.71
CA TRP A 194 -10.27 7.70 6.32
C TRP A 194 -11.67 7.17 6.10
N LEU A 195 -12.48 7.95 5.42
CA LEU A 195 -13.74 7.50 4.84
C LEU A 195 -13.54 7.28 3.34
N ILE A 196 -13.70 6.05 2.89
CA ILE A 196 -13.56 5.67 1.48
C ILE A 196 -14.93 5.22 0.98
N GLY A 197 -15.47 5.93 0.01
CA GLY A 197 -16.74 5.60 -0.64
C GLY A 197 -16.55 5.10 -2.06
N PHE A 198 -17.16 3.98 -2.40
CA PHE A 198 -17.23 3.48 -3.77
C PHE A 198 -18.60 3.78 -4.35
N MET A 199 -18.62 4.51 -5.46
CA MET A 199 -19.85 4.83 -6.17
C MET A 199 -19.84 4.26 -7.59
N SER A 200 -20.99 3.75 -8.04
CA SER A 200 -21.21 3.27 -9.39
C SER A 200 -22.67 3.52 -9.81
N ARG A 201 -23.06 3.05 -10.99
CA ARG A 201 -24.44 3.19 -11.49
C ARG A 201 -25.51 2.58 -10.59
N SER A 202 -25.14 1.64 -9.73
CA SER A 202 -25.98 1.05 -8.70
C SER A 202 -25.11 0.49 -7.58
N GLU A 203 -25.70 0.30 -6.39
CA GLU A 203 -25.03 -0.27 -5.23
C GLU A 203 -24.45 -1.66 -5.53
N GLY A 204 -25.24 -2.56 -6.14
CA GLY A 204 -24.75 -3.89 -6.50
C GLY A 204 -23.51 -3.85 -7.39
N VAL A 205 -23.46 -2.94 -8.39
CA VAL A 205 -22.30 -2.79 -9.26
C VAL A 205 -21.10 -2.20 -8.50
N ALA A 206 -21.32 -1.29 -7.54
CA ALA A 206 -20.24 -0.76 -6.70
C ALA A 206 -19.63 -1.87 -5.84
N ILE A 207 -20.46 -2.70 -5.21
CA ILE A 207 -20.02 -3.84 -4.38
C ILE A 207 -19.29 -4.88 -5.23
N GLU A 208 -19.88 -5.33 -6.33
CA GLU A 208 -19.32 -6.41 -7.16
C GLU A 208 -18.02 -6.04 -7.88
N ASN A 209 -17.87 -4.80 -8.31
CA ASN A 209 -16.72 -4.39 -9.12
C ASN A 209 -15.65 -3.66 -8.33
N ASN A 210 -16.01 -2.72 -7.45
CA ASN A 210 -15.06 -1.87 -6.75
C ASN A 210 -14.70 -2.43 -5.36
N MET A 211 -15.71 -2.67 -4.52
CA MET A 211 -15.50 -3.21 -3.17
C MET A 211 -14.84 -4.58 -3.19
N LYS A 212 -15.17 -5.42 -4.17
CA LYS A 212 -14.53 -6.72 -4.35
C LYS A 212 -13.02 -6.62 -4.61
N LEU A 213 -12.58 -5.63 -5.37
CA LEU A 213 -11.14 -5.41 -5.61
C LEU A 213 -10.43 -5.00 -4.33
N PHE A 214 -11.05 -4.10 -3.58
CA PHE A 214 -10.58 -3.66 -2.28
C PHE A 214 -10.46 -4.83 -1.30
N LEU A 215 -11.54 -5.59 -1.11
CA LEU A 215 -11.60 -6.74 -0.21
C LEU A 215 -10.55 -7.79 -0.55
N TYR A 216 -10.46 -8.16 -1.82
CA TYR A 216 -9.49 -9.15 -2.26
C TYR A 216 -8.05 -8.73 -1.93
N ALA A 217 -7.68 -7.48 -2.22
CA ALA A 217 -6.35 -6.99 -1.90
C ALA A 217 -6.14 -6.92 -0.39
N PHE A 218 -7.11 -6.42 0.37
CA PHE A 218 -7.05 -6.34 1.83
C PHE A 218 -6.90 -7.70 2.50
N GLU A 219 -7.70 -8.69 2.10
CA GLU A 219 -7.64 -10.05 2.64
C GLU A 219 -6.31 -10.75 2.39
N ASN A 220 -5.64 -10.40 1.31
CA ASN A 220 -4.34 -10.96 0.94
C ASN A 220 -3.13 -10.15 1.44
N LEU A 221 -3.33 -9.09 2.22
CA LEU A 221 -2.21 -8.39 2.85
C LEU A 221 -1.50 -9.30 3.87
N PRO A 222 -0.20 -9.07 4.09
CA PRO A 222 0.48 -9.63 5.26
C PRO A 222 -0.24 -9.25 6.55
N ALA A 223 -0.33 -10.18 7.49
CA ALA A 223 -1.03 -9.95 8.75
C ALA A 223 -0.48 -8.74 9.52
N ALA A 224 0.84 -8.50 9.44
CA ALA A 224 1.49 -7.34 10.05
C ALA A 224 0.98 -5.98 9.56
N LEU A 225 0.43 -5.91 8.35
CA LEU A 225 -0.08 -4.68 7.74
C LEU A 225 -1.60 -4.52 7.86
N LYS A 226 -2.30 -5.56 8.32
CA LYS A 226 -3.76 -5.51 8.49
C LYS A 226 -4.14 -4.81 9.79
N PRO A 227 -5.01 -3.79 9.75
CA PRO A 227 -5.72 -3.36 10.95
C PRO A 227 -6.70 -4.46 11.39
N LYS A 228 -7.05 -4.46 12.67
CA LYS A 228 -8.10 -5.35 13.14
C LYS A 228 -9.44 -4.92 12.56
N VAL A 229 -10.12 -5.83 11.88
CA VAL A 229 -11.49 -5.59 11.39
C VAL A 229 -12.45 -5.84 12.51
N GLY A 230 -13.16 -4.81 12.97
CA GLY A 230 -14.15 -4.90 14.05
C GLY A 230 -15.45 -5.55 13.62
N PHE A 231 -15.69 -5.60 12.32
CA PHE A 231 -16.93 -6.13 11.76
C PHE A 231 -16.66 -6.94 10.50
N LYS A 232 -17.27 -8.12 10.36
CA LYS A 232 -17.40 -8.76 9.05
C LYS A 232 -18.26 -7.86 8.19
N ALA A 233 -17.87 -7.64 6.94
CA ALA A 233 -18.65 -6.89 5.97
C ALA A 233 -20.14 -7.19 6.15
N ALA A 234 -20.86 -6.24 6.70
CA ALA A 234 -22.30 -6.37 6.86
C ALA A 234 -22.94 -6.52 5.47
N LYS A 235 -24.12 -7.13 5.40
CA LYS A 235 -24.97 -7.13 4.21
C LYS A 235 -25.26 -5.68 3.80
N GLY A 236 -24.40 -5.02 3.09
CA GLY A 236 -24.51 -3.59 2.76
C GLY A 236 -23.16 -2.96 2.42
N GLY A 237 -22.10 -3.77 2.39
CA GLY A 237 -20.82 -3.30 1.83
C GLY A 237 -19.98 -2.37 2.72
N ASN A 238 -20.32 -2.21 4.00
CA ASN A 238 -19.55 -1.38 4.92
C ASN A 238 -18.49 -2.21 5.66
N ILE A 239 -17.27 -1.69 5.71
CA ILE A 239 -16.17 -2.26 6.50
C ILE A 239 -15.72 -1.22 7.49
N GLU A 240 -15.74 -1.57 8.77
CA GLU A 240 -15.20 -0.74 9.83
C GLU A 240 -13.90 -1.34 10.34
N PHE A 241 -12.85 -0.49 10.42
CA PHE A 241 -11.58 -0.85 11.02
C PHE A 241 -11.53 -0.33 12.46
N THR A 242 -11.30 -1.22 13.41
CA THR A 242 -11.11 -0.83 14.80
C THR A 242 -9.65 -0.51 15.06
N GLU A 243 -9.40 0.39 16.02
CA GLU A 243 -8.04 0.60 16.52
C GLU A 243 -7.44 -0.73 16.97
N ARG A 244 -6.20 -0.97 16.57
CA ARG A 244 -5.42 -2.12 17.05
C ARG A 244 -5.38 -2.08 18.58
N GLY A 245 -6.00 -3.06 19.22
CA GLY A 245 -5.95 -3.22 20.67
C GLY A 245 -7.15 -2.77 21.49
N LYS A 246 -8.15 -2.16 20.91
CA LYS A 246 -9.44 -2.04 21.60
C LYS A 246 -10.30 -3.25 21.27
N VAL A 247 -10.64 -4.04 22.28
CA VAL A 247 -11.78 -4.96 22.19
C VAL A 247 -12.99 -4.05 22.03
N SER A 248 -13.67 -4.14 20.90
CA SER A 248 -14.90 -3.39 20.69
C SER A 248 -15.95 -3.93 21.66
N GLY A 249 -16.08 -3.26 22.79
CA GLY A 249 -17.36 -3.30 23.49
C GLY A 249 -18.35 -2.63 22.55
N THR A 250 -19.36 -3.39 22.15
CA THR A 250 -20.58 -3.01 21.43
C THR A 250 -20.82 -1.49 21.30
N LYS A 251 -20.11 -0.81 20.44
CA LYS A 251 -20.60 0.43 19.86
C LYS A 251 -21.27 0.05 18.55
N LYS A 252 -22.57 0.29 18.47
CA LYS A 252 -23.32 0.26 17.23
C LYS A 252 -22.52 1.09 16.21
N ALA A 253 -22.30 0.52 15.03
CA ALA A 253 -21.87 1.28 13.88
C ALA A 253 -22.79 2.49 13.79
N THR A 254 -22.24 3.67 13.98
CA THR A 254 -22.94 4.89 13.59
C THR A 254 -22.92 4.85 12.07
N ASP A 255 -24.10 4.80 11.49
CA ASP A 255 -24.31 4.91 10.06
C ASP A 255 -23.50 6.12 9.56
N VAL A 256 -22.44 5.85 8.87
CA VAL A 256 -21.71 6.87 8.13
C VAL A 256 -22.29 6.84 6.74
N LEU A 257 -23.13 7.82 6.50
CA LEU A 257 -23.68 8.17 5.19
C LEU A 257 -22.57 8.60 4.23
#